data_645a608b411e9cb8e4b7444a173ecea3
#
_entry.id   645a608b411e9cb8e4b7444a173ecea3
#
_cell.length_a   1.000
_cell.length_b   1.000
_cell.length_c   1.000
_cell.angle_alpha   90.00
_cell.angle_beta   90.00
_cell.angle_gamma   90.00
#
_symmetry.space_group_name_H-M   'P 1'
#
loop_
_entity.id
_entity.type
_entity.pdbx_description
1 polymer ?
#
loop_
_entity_poly.entity_id
_entity_poly.type
_entity_poly.pdbx_seq_one_letter_code
_entity_poly.pdbx_strand_id
1 'polypeptide(L)'
;MATEQKEISDPCAKYNEQTNFLSKTIFASRWLQVPIYLGLIVVQGIYAYKFMKNLWYLITNVNEMDADTIMLAVLNLIDVVMIANLLVMVTLGGYEIFVSKLRTKNHPDQPEWMSHVNATVLKVKLSMSIISISSIHLLQTFVNASKIPEKTIMWEVIIHFAFLISAIAMAYTDKILYSTSHKNH
;
A
#
# COMPACT_ATOMS: atom_id res chain seq x y z
N MET A 1 39.92 -56.76 19.31
CA MET A 1 40.21 -55.33 19.40
C MET A 1 39.27 -54.62 18.44
N ALA A 2 38.13 -54.17 18.98
CA ALA A 2 37.15 -53.41 18.22
C ALA A 2 37.40 -51.92 18.51
N THR A 3 37.75 -51.16 17.49
CA THR A 3 37.90 -49.73 17.58
C THR A 3 36.51 -49.07 17.44
N GLU A 4 36.01 -48.58 18.58
CA GLU A 4 34.83 -47.78 18.73
C GLU A 4 35.07 -46.41 18.06
N GLN A 5 34.56 -46.20 16.85
CA GLN A 5 34.50 -44.88 16.22
C GLN A 5 33.38 -44.10 16.85
N LYS A 6 33.73 -43.23 17.79
CA LYS A 6 32.86 -42.21 18.38
C LYS A 6 32.54 -41.19 17.31
N GLU A 7 31.32 -41.26 16.81
CA GLU A 7 30.73 -40.29 15.88
C GLU A 7 30.67 -38.92 16.56
N ILE A 8 31.64 -38.08 16.29
CA ILE A 8 31.66 -36.68 16.70
C ILE A 8 30.65 -35.98 15.81
N SER A 9 29.44 -35.76 16.32
CA SER A 9 28.40 -34.93 15.69
C SER A 9 28.93 -33.49 15.64
N ASP A 10 29.41 -33.09 14.46
CA ASP A 10 29.86 -31.73 14.18
C ASP A 10 28.76 -30.70 14.46
N PRO A 11 28.98 -29.78 15.41
CA PRO A 11 28.00 -28.73 15.70
C PRO A 11 27.77 -27.77 14.51
N CYS A 12 28.71 -27.72 13.56
CA CYS A 12 28.59 -26.98 12.30
C CYS A 12 27.54 -27.58 11.34
N ALA A 13 27.33 -28.91 11.36
CA ALA A 13 26.36 -29.57 10.49
C ALA A 13 24.93 -29.22 10.89
N LYS A 14 24.64 -29.18 12.20
CA LYS A 14 23.32 -28.74 12.74
C LYS A 14 23.04 -27.27 12.48
N TYR A 15 24.05 -26.42 12.56
CA TYR A 15 23.90 -24.97 12.26
C TYR A 15 23.59 -24.76 10.77
N ASN A 16 24.22 -25.49 9.86
CA ASN A 16 23.94 -25.43 8.42
C ASN A 16 22.54 -25.93 8.05
N GLU A 17 22.01 -26.91 8.76
CA GLU A 17 20.68 -27.46 8.48
C GLU A 17 19.58 -26.50 8.93
N GLN A 18 19.75 -25.84 10.08
CA GLN A 18 18.82 -24.81 10.55
C GLN A 18 18.85 -23.54 9.69
N THR A 19 20.00 -23.10 9.22
CA THR A 19 20.11 -21.95 8.30
C THR A 19 19.51 -22.27 6.93
N ASN A 20 19.62 -23.50 6.44
CA ASN A 20 18.98 -23.94 5.20
C ASN A 20 17.46 -24.03 5.31
N PHE A 21 16.93 -24.45 6.46
CA PHE A 21 15.49 -24.50 6.70
C PHE A 21 14.90 -23.09 6.78
N LEU A 22 15.53 -22.20 7.53
CA LEU A 22 15.12 -20.78 7.63
C LEU A 22 15.18 -20.09 6.27
N SER A 23 16.24 -20.30 5.51
CA SER A 23 16.40 -19.77 4.17
C SER A 23 15.29 -20.26 3.22
N LYS A 24 14.99 -21.56 3.22
CA LYS A 24 13.89 -22.13 2.43
C LYS A 24 12.52 -21.59 2.84
N THR A 25 12.27 -21.39 4.13
CA THR A 25 11.03 -20.84 4.65
C THR A 25 10.85 -19.37 4.24
N ILE A 26 11.93 -18.58 4.30
CA ILE A 26 11.94 -17.19 3.82
C ILE A 26 11.69 -17.13 2.29
N PHE A 27 12.29 -18.04 1.52
CA PHE A 27 12.04 -18.14 0.08
C PHE A 27 10.59 -18.55 -0.23
N ALA A 28 10.02 -19.50 0.52
CA ALA A 28 8.63 -19.95 0.34
C ALA A 28 7.63 -18.86 0.72
N SER A 29 7.90 -18.05 1.74
CA SER A 29 7.03 -16.95 2.15
C SER A 29 6.88 -15.88 1.07
N ARG A 30 7.89 -15.70 0.20
CA ARG A 30 7.81 -14.79 -0.96
C ARG A 30 6.85 -15.30 -2.05
N TRP A 31 6.78 -16.61 -2.26
CA TRP A 31 5.82 -17.20 -3.19
C TRP A 31 4.37 -16.99 -2.74
N LEU A 32 4.17 -16.91 -1.42
CA LEU A 32 2.86 -16.63 -0.84
C LEU A 32 2.38 -15.18 -1.15
N GLN A 33 3.29 -14.27 -1.45
CA GLN A 33 2.96 -12.89 -1.78
C GLN A 33 2.49 -12.71 -3.24
N VAL A 34 2.91 -13.57 -4.15
CA VAL A 34 2.52 -13.51 -5.58
C VAL A 34 1.01 -13.58 -5.78
N PRO A 35 0.26 -14.56 -5.19
CA PRO A 35 -1.19 -14.59 -5.34
C PRO A 35 -1.91 -13.39 -4.73
N ILE A 36 -1.33 -12.75 -3.69
CA ILE A 36 -1.89 -11.53 -3.10
C ILE A 36 -1.82 -10.38 -4.09
N TYR A 37 -0.67 -10.17 -4.77
CA TYR A 37 -0.55 -9.14 -5.79
C TYR A 37 -1.43 -9.42 -7.01
N LEU A 38 -1.56 -10.68 -7.43
CA LEU A 38 -2.50 -11.08 -8.48
C LEU A 38 -3.95 -10.74 -8.06
N GLY A 39 -4.33 -11.01 -6.82
CA GLY A 39 -5.62 -10.62 -6.27
C GLY A 39 -5.86 -9.11 -6.32
N LEU A 40 -4.86 -8.29 -5.98
CA LEU A 40 -4.95 -6.83 -6.05
C LEU A 40 -5.14 -6.33 -7.49
N ILE A 41 -4.50 -6.97 -8.49
CA ILE A 41 -4.69 -6.64 -9.91
C ILE A 41 -6.13 -6.95 -10.34
N VAL A 42 -6.69 -8.08 -9.89
CA VAL A 42 -8.11 -8.42 -10.17
C VAL A 42 -9.04 -7.38 -9.54
N VAL A 43 -8.79 -6.98 -8.29
CA VAL A 43 -9.56 -5.93 -7.60
C VAL A 43 -9.46 -4.61 -8.36
N GLN A 44 -8.28 -4.26 -8.88
CA GLN A 44 -8.10 -3.09 -9.74
C GLN A 44 -9.02 -3.13 -10.97
N GLY A 45 -9.13 -4.27 -11.63
CA GLY A 45 -10.05 -4.47 -12.77
C GLY A 45 -11.52 -4.28 -12.37
N ILE A 46 -11.92 -4.77 -11.18
CA ILE A 46 -13.27 -4.58 -10.63
C ILE A 46 -13.56 -3.08 -10.40
N TYR A 47 -12.60 -2.33 -9.83
CA TYR A 47 -12.75 -0.89 -9.63
C TYR A 47 -12.86 -0.13 -10.95
N ALA A 48 -12.06 -0.48 -11.97
CA ALA A 48 -12.16 0.09 -13.31
C ALA A 48 -13.54 -0.16 -13.92
N TYR A 49 -14.06 -1.39 -13.82
CA TYR A 49 -15.41 -1.71 -14.29
C TYR A 49 -16.49 -0.91 -13.54
N LYS A 50 -16.40 -0.81 -12.22
CA LYS A 50 -17.32 -0.04 -11.39
C LYS A 50 -17.30 1.44 -11.75
N PHE A 51 -16.13 2.02 -12.00
CA PHE A 51 -15.97 3.39 -12.47
C PHE A 51 -16.71 3.61 -13.81
N MET A 52 -16.49 2.75 -14.81
CA MET A 52 -17.13 2.86 -16.11
C MET A 52 -18.65 2.75 -16.01
N LYS A 53 -19.15 1.85 -15.17
CA LYS A 53 -20.60 1.69 -14.94
C LYS A 53 -21.20 2.95 -14.31
N ASN A 54 -20.56 3.52 -13.27
CA ASN A 54 -21.04 4.71 -12.61
C ASN A 54 -20.97 5.94 -13.52
N LEU A 55 -19.90 6.06 -14.31
CA LEU A 55 -19.76 7.12 -15.31
C LEU A 55 -20.86 7.03 -16.38
N TRP A 56 -21.13 5.85 -16.89
CA TRP A 56 -22.20 5.63 -17.86
C TRP A 56 -23.56 6.03 -17.30
N TYR A 57 -23.86 5.61 -16.07
CA TYR A 57 -25.09 5.97 -15.39
C TYR A 57 -25.23 7.51 -15.22
N LEU A 58 -24.16 8.19 -14.88
CA LEU A 58 -24.14 9.65 -14.74
C LEU A 58 -24.44 10.34 -16.08
N ILE A 59 -23.79 9.91 -17.17
CA ILE A 59 -23.97 10.51 -18.50
C ILE A 59 -25.42 10.32 -19.01
N THR A 60 -26.00 9.13 -18.81
CA THR A 60 -27.34 8.83 -19.31
C THR A 60 -28.45 9.53 -18.55
N ASN A 61 -28.26 9.85 -17.25
CA ASN A 61 -29.28 10.40 -16.40
C ASN A 61 -29.04 11.88 -15.99
N VAL A 62 -28.00 12.52 -16.56
CA VAL A 62 -27.61 13.88 -16.18
C VAL A 62 -28.73 14.90 -16.30
N ASN A 63 -29.64 14.76 -17.26
CA ASN A 63 -30.74 15.69 -17.51
C ASN A 63 -31.88 15.56 -16.49
N GLU A 64 -31.97 14.46 -15.77
CA GLU A 64 -33.00 14.18 -14.78
C GLU A 64 -32.53 14.37 -13.34
N MET A 65 -31.22 14.61 -13.14
CA MET A 65 -30.60 14.74 -11.82
C MET A 65 -30.50 16.18 -11.37
N ASP A 66 -30.78 16.42 -10.08
CA ASP A 66 -30.50 17.68 -9.41
C ASP A 66 -28.98 17.91 -9.26
N ALA A 67 -28.58 19.18 -9.16
CA ALA A 67 -27.16 19.56 -9.01
C ALA A 67 -26.48 18.86 -7.83
N ASP A 68 -27.16 18.70 -6.69
CA ASP A 68 -26.63 18.01 -5.51
C ASP A 68 -26.37 16.51 -5.80
N THR A 69 -27.28 15.87 -6.54
CA THR A 69 -27.13 14.46 -6.93
C THR A 69 -25.96 14.27 -7.89
N ILE A 70 -25.78 15.18 -8.85
CA ILE A 70 -24.64 15.18 -9.78
C ILE A 70 -23.34 15.34 -8.99
N MET A 71 -23.29 16.30 -8.06
CA MET A 71 -22.11 16.54 -7.23
C MET A 71 -21.71 15.29 -6.42
N LEU A 72 -22.69 14.63 -5.78
CA LEU A 72 -22.44 13.38 -5.04
C LEU A 72 -21.99 12.24 -5.94
N ALA A 73 -22.54 12.13 -7.15
CA ALA A 73 -22.12 11.10 -8.12
C ALA A 73 -20.68 11.34 -8.59
N VAL A 74 -20.28 12.59 -8.84
CA VAL A 74 -18.91 12.96 -9.18
C VAL A 74 -17.94 12.67 -8.03
N LEU A 75 -18.32 13.02 -6.79
CA LEU A 75 -17.50 12.69 -5.61
C LEU A 75 -17.30 11.17 -5.46
N ASN A 76 -18.35 10.39 -5.73
CA ASN A 76 -18.26 8.92 -5.73
C ASN A 76 -17.30 8.38 -6.83
N LEU A 77 -17.28 9.01 -8.01
CA LEU A 77 -16.32 8.67 -9.06
C LEU A 77 -14.89 9.00 -8.65
N ILE A 78 -14.67 10.15 -8.03
CA ILE A 78 -13.35 10.56 -7.52
C ILE A 78 -12.86 9.57 -6.44
N ASP A 79 -13.73 9.15 -5.52
CA ASP A 79 -13.41 8.16 -4.48
C ASP A 79 -12.93 6.84 -5.10
N VAL A 80 -13.64 6.32 -6.10
CA VAL A 80 -13.23 5.10 -6.83
C VAL A 80 -11.83 5.26 -7.46
N VAL A 81 -11.54 6.42 -8.06
CA VAL A 81 -10.22 6.71 -8.66
C VAL A 81 -9.13 6.76 -7.59
N MET A 82 -9.41 7.39 -6.44
CA MET A 82 -8.43 7.50 -5.35
C MET A 82 -8.08 6.13 -4.76
N ILE A 83 -9.09 5.27 -4.55
CA ILE A 83 -8.88 3.88 -4.10
C ILE A 83 -8.11 3.09 -5.16
N ALA A 84 -8.43 3.24 -6.44
CA ALA A 84 -7.72 2.60 -7.53
C ALA A 84 -6.24 3.01 -7.56
N ASN A 85 -5.93 4.29 -7.42
CA ASN A 85 -4.56 4.80 -7.34
C ASN A 85 -3.80 4.25 -6.12
N LEU A 86 -4.47 4.14 -4.96
CA LEU A 86 -3.89 3.51 -3.77
C LEU A 86 -3.54 2.04 -4.04
N LEU A 87 -4.43 1.28 -4.68
CA LEU A 87 -4.21 -0.12 -5.04
C LEU A 87 -3.01 -0.29 -5.98
N VAL A 88 -2.90 0.55 -7.02
CA VAL A 88 -1.74 0.54 -7.94
C VAL A 88 -0.46 0.80 -7.16
N MET A 89 -0.45 1.80 -6.29
CA MET A 89 0.72 2.16 -5.51
C MET A 89 1.15 1.05 -4.56
N VAL A 90 0.19 0.40 -3.87
CA VAL A 90 0.48 -0.74 -2.99
C VAL A 90 1.01 -1.94 -3.79
N THR A 91 0.41 -2.22 -4.95
CA THR A 91 0.80 -3.35 -5.80
C THR A 91 2.20 -3.16 -6.37
N LEU A 92 2.47 -2.01 -7.01
CA LEU A 92 3.78 -1.73 -7.60
C LEU A 92 4.85 -1.56 -6.53
N GLY A 93 4.57 -0.79 -5.50
CA GLY A 93 5.54 -0.53 -4.44
C GLY A 93 5.83 -1.75 -3.58
N GLY A 94 4.83 -2.56 -3.29
CA GLY A 94 5.02 -3.83 -2.59
C GLY A 94 5.83 -4.82 -3.42
N TYR A 95 5.53 -4.95 -4.71
CA TYR A 95 6.31 -5.78 -5.64
C TYR A 95 7.78 -5.34 -5.69
N GLU A 96 8.04 -4.03 -5.83
CA GLU A 96 9.40 -3.47 -5.87
C GLU A 96 10.18 -3.78 -4.59
N ILE A 97 9.58 -3.56 -3.42
CA ILE A 97 10.26 -3.78 -2.13
C ILE A 97 10.52 -5.25 -1.87
N PHE A 98 9.55 -6.12 -2.16
CA PHE A 98 9.61 -7.52 -1.73
C PHE A 98 10.12 -8.48 -2.81
N VAL A 99 9.92 -8.18 -4.09
CA VAL A 99 10.27 -9.09 -5.19
C VAL A 99 11.49 -8.60 -5.97
N SER A 100 11.59 -7.32 -6.29
CA SER A 100 12.63 -6.78 -7.18
C SER A 100 14.00 -6.66 -6.52
N LYS A 101 14.10 -6.28 -5.24
CA LYS A 101 15.39 -6.02 -4.55
C LYS A 101 16.41 -7.18 -4.58
N LEU A 102 16.01 -8.38 -4.93
CA LEU A 102 16.92 -9.56 -4.96
C LEU A 102 17.40 -9.93 -6.37
N ARG A 103 16.85 -9.33 -7.41
CA ARG A 103 17.21 -9.66 -8.81
C ARG A 103 18.26 -8.72 -9.40
N THR A 104 18.59 -7.64 -8.71
CA THR A 104 19.28 -6.48 -9.31
C THR A 104 20.77 -6.41 -9.08
N LYS A 105 21.44 -7.50 -8.68
CA LYS A 105 22.90 -7.38 -8.51
C LYS A 105 23.71 -7.47 -9.81
N ASN A 106 23.15 -7.83 -11.00
CA ASN A 106 23.97 -8.07 -12.19
C ASN A 106 23.28 -7.91 -13.57
N HIS A 107 22.34 -6.98 -13.78
CA HIS A 107 21.85 -6.72 -15.15
C HIS A 107 21.99 -5.23 -15.55
N PRO A 108 22.65 -4.94 -16.71
CA PRO A 108 22.91 -3.56 -17.18
C PRO A 108 21.69 -2.86 -17.82
N ASP A 109 20.54 -3.53 -17.98
CA ASP A 109 19.38 -3.02 -18.71
C ASP A 109 18.20 -2.59 -17.82
N GLN A 110 18.47 -2.08 -16.60
CA GLN A 110 17.37 -1.58 -15.78
C GLN A 110 17.09 -0.09 -16.07
N PRO A 111 15.83 0.27 -16.36
CA PRO A 111 15.46 1.69 -16.45
C PRO A 111 15.69 2.37 -15.09
N GLU A 112 16.43 3.45 -15.08
CA GLU A 112 16.86 4.20 -13.88
C GLU A 112 15.69 4.67 -12.99
N TRP A 113 14.49 4.85 -13.55
CA TRP A 113 13.30 5.26 -12.79
C TRP A 113 12.77 4.20 -11.81
N MET A 114 13.11 2.92 -12.03
CA MET A 114 12.66 1.81 -11.17
C MET A 114 13.55 1.61 -9.95
N SER A 115 14.81 2.09 -9.97
CA SER A 115 15.76 1.94 -8.87
C SER A 115 15.53 2.90 -7.69
N HIS A 116 14.71 3.94 -7.87
CA HIS A 116 14.52 5.04 -6.92
C HIS A 116 13.26 4.94 -6.03
N VAL A 117 12.50 3.84 -6.09
CA VAL A 117 11.37 3.67 -5.17
C VAL A 117 11.88 3.28 -3.79
N ASN A 118 12.22 4.31 -3.01
CA ASN A 118 12.59 4.13 -1.61
C ASN A 118 11.32 3.77 -0.80
N ALA A 119 11.41 2.77 0.07
CA ALA A 119 10.32 2.35 0.97
C ALA A 119 9.72 3.53 1.77
N THR A 120 10.54 4.52 2.11
CA THR A 120 10.14 5.76 2.79
C THR A 120 9.21 6.62 1.94
N VAL A 121 9.57 6.83 0.67
CA VAL A 121 8.73 7.60 -0.28
C VAL A 121 7.37 6.93 -0.46
N LEU A 122 7.34 5.61 -0.48
CA LEU A 122 6.11 4.83 -0.61
C LEU A 122 5.20 5.01 0.61
N LYS A 123 5.75 4.96 1.83
CA LYS A 123 4.99 5.20 3.07
C LYS A 123 4.36 6.59 3.09
N VAL A 124 5.11 7.61 2.71
CA VAL A 124 4.60 9.00 2.65
C VAL A 124 3.48 9.12 1.62
N LYS A 125 3.66 8.57 0.42
CA LYS A 125 2.62 8.59 -0.62
C LYS A 125 1.36 7.84 -0.21
N LEU A 126 1.48 6.68 0.47
CA LEU A 126 0.34 5.94 1.01
C LEU A 126 -0.41 6.76 2.07
N SER A 127 0.31 7.41 2.99
CA SER A 127 -0.29 8.27 4.01
C SER A 127 -1.06 9.43 3.39
N MET A 128 -0.48 10.09 2.36
CA MET A 128 -1.15 11.16 1.61
C MET A 128 -2.42 10.67 0.91
N SER A 129 -2.40 9.47 0.33
CA SER A 129 -3.58 8.87 -0.30
C SER A 129 -4.70 8.62 0.70
N ILE A 130 -4.39 8.11 1.90
CA ILE A 130 -5.36 7.87 2.96
C ILE A 130 -5.99 9.19 3.45
N ILE A 131 -5.18 10.24 3.63
CA ILE A 131 -5.68 11.58 3.99
C ILE A 131 -6.61 12.11 2.92
N SER A 132 -6.24 11.99 1.63
CA SER A 132 -7.06 12.44 0.51
C SER A 132 -8.40 11.73 0.46
N ILE A 133 -8.44 10.40 0.64
CA ILE A 133 -9.66 9.61 0.70
C ILE A 133 -10.53 10.08 1.88
N SER A 134 -9.94 10.23 3.06
CA SER A 134 -10.66 10.72 4.25
C SER A 134 -11.21 12.13 4.07
N SER A 135 -10.50 13.02 3.36
CA SER A 135 -10.98 14.38 3.03
C SER A 135 -12.21 14.35 2.11
N ILE A 136 -12.21 13.45 1.10
CA ILE A 136 -13.35 13.30 0.19
C ILE A 136 -14.57 12.76 0.93
N HIS A 137 -14.40 11.79 1.83
CA HIS A 137 -15.48 11.29 2.67
C HIS A 137 -16.04 12.38 3.57
N LEU A 138 -15.19 13.21 4.21
CA LEU A 138 -15.64 14.37 4.98
C LEU A 138 -16.43 15.36 4.14
N LEU A 139 -16.01 15.61 2.90
CA LEU A 139 -16.74 16.49 1.99
C LEU A 139 -18.12 15.90 1.63
N GLN A 140 -18.21 14.60 1.36
CA GLN A 140 -19.48 13.90 1.12
C GLN A 140 -20.42 14.00 2.33
N THR A 141 -19.88 13.81 3.53
CA THR A 141 -20.61 13.94 4.79
C THR A 141 -21.07 15.38 5.02
N PHE A 142 -20.24 16.37 4.71
CA PHE A 142 -20.60 17.79 4.80
C PHE A 142 -21.79 18.14 3.88
N VAL A 143 -21.76 17.68 2.64
CA VAL A 143 -22.86 17.90 1.68
C VAL A 143 -24.16 17.24 2.14
N ASN A 144 -24.08 16.09 2.80
CA ASN A 144 -25.22 15.35 3.34
C ASN A 144 -25.49 15.61 4.84
N ALA A 145 -24.89 16.64 5.43
CA ALA A 145 -24.91 16.87 6.88
C ALA A 145 -26.32 16.92 7.48
N SER A 146 -27.31 17.41 6.72
CA SER A 146 -28.71 17.44 7.15
C SER A 146 -29.36 16.06 7.33
N LYS A 147 -28.78 15.02 6.72
CA LYS A 147 -29.29 13.63 6.75
C LYS A 147 -28.47 12.70 7.64
N ILE A 148 -27.32 13.16 8.15
CA ILE A 148 -26.37 12.34 8.90
C ILE A 148 -26.39 12.74 10.38
N PRO A 149 -26.37 11.78 11.33
CA PRO A 149 -26.30 12.08 12.76
C PRO A 149 -25.02 12.86 13.11
N GLU A 150 -25.13 13.90 13.94
CA GLU A 150 -23.99 14.71 14.40
C GLU A 150 -22.85 13.88 14.99
N LYS A 151 -23.19 12.81 15.70
CA LYS A 151 -22.20 11.89 16.28
C LYS A 151 -21.33 11.22 15.22
N THR A 152 -21.87 10.89 14.06
CA THR A 152 -21.14 10.30 12.94
C THR A 152 -20.16 11.32 12.35
N ILE A 153 -20.63 12.54 12.12
CA ILE A 153 -19.80 13.66 11.61
C ILE A 153 -18.63 13.92 12.55
N MET A 154 -18.89 13.96 13.86
CA MET A 154 -17.85 14.17 14.87
C MET A 154 -16.76 13.07 14.80
N TRP A 155 -17.15 11.79 14.70
CA TRP A 155 -16.17 10.70 14.60
C TRP A 155 -15.35 10.73 13.31
N GLU A 156 -15.96 11.07 12.18
CA GLU A 156 -15.26 11.20 10.90
C GLU A 156 -14.20 12.31 10.96
N VAL A 157 -14.54 13.45 11.55
CA VAL A 157 -13.57 14.54 11.78
C VAL A 157 -12.42 14.11 12.68
N ILE A 158 -12.71 13.42 13.79
CA ILE A 158 -11.69 12.93 14.71
C ILE A 158 -10.74 11.94 14.00
N ILE A 159 -11.29 11.00 13.21
CA ILE A 159 -10.50 10.03 12.44
C ILE A 159 -9.63 10.75 11.41
N HIS A 160 -10.16 11.74 10.71
CA HIS A 160 -9.40 12.53 9.75
C HIS A 160 -8.20 13.24 10.40
N PHE A 161 -8.41 13.89 11.55
CA PHE A 161 -7.32 14.50 12.31
C PHE A 161 -6.30 13.49 12.82
N ALA A 162 -6.73 12.31 13.23
CA ALA A 162 -5.82 11.23 13.62
C ALA A 162 -4.92 10.80 12.45
N PHE A 163 -5.45 10.68 11.23
CA PHE A 163 -4.65 10.39 10.04
C PHE A 163 -3.67 11.53 9.71
N LEU A 164 -4.10 12.78 9.82
CA LEU A 164 -3.23 13.95 9.61
C LEU A 164 -2.04 13.95 10.58
N ILE A 165 -2.30 13.79 11.87
CA ILE A 165 -1.26 13.74 12.90
C ILE A 165 -0.31 12.57 12.66
N SER A 166 -0.84 11.39 12.33
CA SER A 166 -0.05 10.20 12.04
C SER A 166 0.88 10.41 10.82
N ALA A 167 0.39 11.05 9.76
CA ALA A 167 1.19 11.34 8.58
C ALA A 167 2.30 12.37 8.85
N ILE A 168 2.01 13.41 9.64
CA ILE A 168 3.01 14.40 10.07
C ILE A 168 4.09 13.73 10.93
N ALA A 169 3.68 12.89 11.88
CA ALA A 169 4.61 12.16 12.74
C ALA A 169 5.52 11.22 11.90
N MET A 170 4.96 10.53 10.90
CA MET A 170 5.73 9.67 10.00
C MET A 170 6.73 10.49 9.17
N ALA A 171 6.31 11.59 8.56
CA ALA A 171 7.18 12.46 7.77
C ALA A 171 8.30 13.08 8.64
N TYR A 172 8.00 13.44 9.88
CA TYR A 172 8.99 13.96 10.81
C TYR A 172 10.03 12.90 11.22
N THR A 173 9.58 11.68 11.50
CA THR A 173 10.46 10.54 11.81
C THR A 173 11.41 10.24 10.66
N ASP A 174 10.90 10.24 9.43
CA ASP A 174 11.71 10.02 8.24
C ASP A 174 12.77 11.12 8.06
N LYS A 175 12.41 12.39 8.29
CA LYS A 175 13.35 13.52 8.23
C LYS A 175 14.49 13.37 9.23
N ILE A 176 14.20 12.94 10.46
CA ILE A 176 15.21 12.71 11.51
C ILE A 176 16.16 11.58 11.09
N LEU A 177 15.63 10.46 10.60
CA LEU A 177 16.43 9.32 10.16
C LEU A 177 17.39 9.70 9.02
N TYR A 178 16.93 10.49 8.05
CA TYR A 178 17.78 10.98 6.95
C TYR A 178 18.87 11.93 7.46
N SER A 179 18.56 12.83 8.36
CA SER A 179 19.55 13.77 8.90
C SER A 179 20.64 13.10 9.73
N THR A 180 20.30 12.01 10.41
CA THR A 180 21.25 11.23 11.24
C THR A 180 22.18 10.37 10.35
N SER A 181 21.67 9.85 9.23
CA SER A 181 22.47 9.05 8.29
C SER A 181 23.53 9.88 7.56
N HIS A 182 23.27 11.15 7.27
CA HIS A 182 24.24 12.05 6.63
C HIS A 182 25.29 12.65 7.57
N LYS A 183 25.14 12.52 8.87
CA LYS A 183 26.11 13.03 9.86
C LYS A 183 27.21 12.02 10.20
N ASN A 184 27.06 10.77 9.80
CA ASN A 184 27.99 9.68 10.11
C ASN A 184 28.86 9.26 8.89
N HIS A 185 28.92 10.05 7.86
CA HIS A 185 29.88 9.99 6.73
C HIS A 185 30.62 11.35 6.65
#